data_6f279eeb6bef91452c42967e871ef3af
#
_entry.id   6f279eeb6bef91452c42967e871ef3af
#
_cell.length_a   1.000
_cell.length_b   1.000
_cell.length_c   1.000
_cell.angle_alpha   90.00
_cell.angle_beta   90.00
_cell.angle_gamma   90.00
#
_symmetry.space_group_name_H-M   'P 1'
#
loop_
_entity.id
_entity.type
_entity.pdbx_description
1 polymer ?
#
loop_
_entity_poly.entity_id
_entity_poly.type
_entity_poly.pdbx_seq_one_letter_code
_entity_poly.pdbx_strand_id
1 'polypeptide(L)'
;MAAAILLAVMTSMIVCSALKIKRKNDLLNCILLSMPIGLICSRLLYWSCSLEEFKSFSDHLNFARGGYALYGAIFGVMLTGAVLKILNKQFKAGAVLDCTAVGGALGIVLGRLSSYFSGDNIGIVFTNEKYHFFPLTIYNEHRGEWLFAVFNFEAFFELIIFIVLCVFFVRNNNEKKGMKGKDGDIALLFLLLHGCSQGLFDSMHSDALKFMNNSFVRLQQILGAVCFTVVTVIFVVRSLKANGFKKYHIVSSVVPLAAVGMTLWMELNRIGYHNFIRNYTVIFFSMLAAAINGMLIYKTTVNHGQEALAQETKQRTEIDV
;
A
#
# COMPACT_ATOMS: atom_id res chain seq x y z
N MET A 1 18.76 -0.60 -4.61
CA MET A 1 18.15 0.14 -3.48
C MET A 1 18.31 1.66 -3.63
N ALA A 2 19.51 2.25 -3.67
CA ALA A 2 19.69 3.71 -3.78
C ALA A 2 18.98 4.34 -4.99
N ALA A 3 19.08 3.74 -6.18
CA ALA A 3 18.41 4.21 -7.39
C ALA A 3 16.87 4.20 -7.22
N ALA A 4 16.29 3.19 -6.55
CA ALA A 4 14.87 3.12 -6.29
C ALA A 4 14.40 4.27 -5.38
N ILE A 5 15.15 4.58 -4.34
CA ILE A 5 14.87 5.71 -3.45
C ILE A 5 14.94 7.03 -4.22
N LEU A 6 16.00 7.22 -5.01
CA LEU A 6 16.19 8.43 -5.82
C LEU A 6 15.01 8.64 -6.78
N LEU A 7 14.60 7.61 -7.51
CA LEU A 7 13.48 7.67 -8.45
C LEU A 7 12.15 7.92 -7.74
N ALA A 8 11.92 7.33 -6.57
CA ALA A 8 10.75 7.60 -5.75
C ALA A 8 10.68 9.06 -5.30
N VAL A 9 11.81 9.63 -4.86
CA VAL A 9 11.92 11.05 -4.49
C VAL A 9 11.68 11.96 -5.68
N MET A 10 12.34 11.69 -6.82
CA MET A 10 12.15 12.46 -8.06
C MET A 10 10.69 12.44 -8.51
N THR A 11 10.05 11.28 -8.51
CA THR A 11 8.62 11.14 -8.86
C THR A 11 7.74 11.95 -7.92
N SER A 12 7.96 11.88 -6.61
CA SER A 12 7.23 12.69 -5.63
C SER A 12 7.39 14.19 -5.89
N MET A 13 8.59 14.63 -6.25
CA MET A 13 8.88 16.05 -6.59
C MET A 13 8.22 16.48 -7.90
N ILE A 14 8.21 15.63 -8.93
CA ILE A 14 7.54 15.90 -10.20
C ILE A 14 6.03 16.04 -9.97
N VAL A 15 5.44 15.10 -9.25
CA VAL A 15 4.02 15.08 -8.89
C VAL A 15 3.64 16.34 -8.11
N CYS A 16 4.43 16.74 -7.12
CA CYS A 16 4.25 17.97 -6.35
C CYS A 16 4.35 19.23 -7.23
N SER A 17 5.28 19.22 -8.19
CA SER A 17 5.45 20.34 -9.14
C SER A 17 4.28 20.48 -10.09
N ALA A 18 3.75 19.36 -10.59
CA ALA A 18 2.61 19.32 -11.49
C ALA A 18 1.35 19.92 -10.85
N LEU A 19 1.21 19.81 -9.53
CA LEU A 19 0.10 20.39 -8.75
C LEU A 19 0.24 21.87 -8.42
N LYS A 20 1.34 22.52 -8.82
CA LYS A 20 1.63 23.87 -8.38
C LYS A 20 1.57 24.04 -6.84
N ILE A 21 1.89 22.96 -6.11
CA ILE A 21 1.99 23.03 -4.66
C ILE A 21 3.11 24.01 -4.33
N LYS A 22 2.74 25.18 -3.81
CA LYS A 22 3.66 26.30 -3.54
C LYS A 22 4.77 25.94 -2.53
N ARG A 23 4.63 24.79 -1.82
CA ARG A 23 5.50 24.39 -0.71
C ARG A 23 6.32 23.13 -1.03
N LYS A 24 7.15 23.22 -2.07
CA LYS A 24 8.12 22.14 -2.40
C LYS A 24 9.04 21.80 -1.23
N ASN A 25 9.39 22.80 -0.43
CA ASN A 25 10.21 22.63 0.77
C ASN A 25 9.52 21.75 1.83
N ASP A 26 8.19 21.84 1.97
CA ASP A 26 7.44 21.01 2.92
C ASP A 26 7.52 19.52 2.52
N LEU A 27 7.43 19.21 1.22
CA LEU A 27 7.61 17.87 0.71
C LEU A 27 9.04 17.37 0.93
N LEU A 28 10.03 18.18 0.60
CA LEU A 28 11.44 17.82 0.76
C LEU A 28 11.77 17.55 2.23
N ASN A 29 11.33 18.42 3.13
CA ASN A 29 11.50 18.23 4.57
C ASN A 29 10.82 16.95 5.07
N CYS A 30 9.61 16.66 4.60
CA CYS A 30 8.90 15.44 4.94
C CYS A 30 9.68 14.20 4.46
N ILE A 31 10.17 14.19 3.22
CA ILE A 31 10.95 13.08 2.66
C ILE A 31 12.25 12.89 3.46
N LEU A 32 13.01 13.96 3.69
CA LEU A 32 14.30 13.89 4.41
C LEU A 32 14.12 13.35 5.84
N LEU A 33 13.09 13.81 6.55
CA LEU A 33 12.80 13.32 7.91
C LEU A 33 12.19 11.92 7.91
N SER A 34 11.40 11.57 6.91
CA SER A 34 10.79 10.24 6.83
C SER A 34 11.79 9.12 6.54
N MET A 35 12.94 9.42 5.93
CA MET A 35 13.98 8.42 5.69
C MET A 35 14.50 7.80 7.00
N PRO A 36 15.07 8.55 7.95
CA PRO A 36 15.54 7.96 9.20
C PRO A 36 14.40 7.43 10.07
N ILE A 37 13.26 8.15 10.15
CA ILE A 37 12.11 7.72 10.95
C ILE A 37 11.52 6.42 10.37
N GLY A 38 11.36 6.33 9.04
CA GLY A 38 10.87 5.14 8.37
C GLY A 38 11.81 3.94 8.56
N LEU A 39 13.12 4.16 8.50
CA LEU A 39 14.10 3.11 8.75
C LEU A 39 14.00 2.58 10.19
N ILE A 40 13.91 3.47 11.18
CA ILE A 40 13.75 3.10 12.59
C ILE A 40 12.42 2.35 12.80
N CYS A 41 11.30 2.88 12.31
CA CYS A 41 10.00 2.23 12.43
C CYS A 41 9.97 0.85 11.74
N SER A 42 10.60 0.74 10.56
CA SER A 42 10.72 -0.53 9.82
C SER A 42 11.49 -1.58 10.63
N ARG A 43 12.59 -1.16 11.27
CA ARG A 43 13.40 -2.02 12.11
C ARG A 43 12.69 -2.42 13.41
N LEU A 44 12.01 -1.47 14.06
CA LEU A 44 11.23 -1.74 15.27
C LEU A 44 10.08 -2.71 15.00
N LEU A 45 9.38 -2.55 13.88
CA LEU A 45 8.30 -3.45 13.51
C LEU A 45 8.81 -4.86 13.21
N TYR A 46 9.93 -4.99 12.49
CA TYR A 46 10.57 -6.28 12.25
C TYR A 46 10.96 -6.94 13.57
N TRP A 47 11.66 -6.20 14.44
CA TRP A 47 12.08 -6.68 15.74
C TRP A 47 10.91 -7.17 16.61
N SER A 48 9.81 -6.42 16.67
CA SER A 48 8.65 -6.80 17.48
C SER A 48 8.06 -8.17 17.11
N CYS A 49 8.32 -8.66 15.89
CA CYS A 49 7.84 -9.95 15.40
C CYS A 49 8.91 -11.06 15.42
N SER A 50 10.19 -10.71 15.48
CA SER A 50 11.33 -11.64 15.40
C SER A 50 12.22 -11.55 16.66
N LEU A 51 11.62 -11.49 17.85
CA LEU A 51 12.35 -11.32 19.11
C LEU A 51 13.42 -12.39 19.35
N GLU A 52 13.19 -13.62 18.88
CA GLU A 52 14.11 -14.75 19.07
C GLU A 52 15.38 -14.64 18.21
N GLU A 53 15.36 -13.87 17.13
CA GLU A 53 16.51 -13.67 16.24
C GLU A 53 17.55 -12.72 16.86
N PHE A 54 17.16 -11.95 17.87
CA PHE A 54 17.98 -10.91 18.49
C PHE A 54 18.36 -11.31 19.90
N LYS A 55 19.62 -11.71 20.06
CA LYS A 55 20.17 -12.18 21.36
C LYS A 55 20.62 -11.04 22.28
N SER A 56 20.93 -9.87 21.72
CA SER A 56 21.44 -8.70 22.45
C SER A 56 20.81 -7.40 21.96
N PHE A 57 20.74 -6.41 22.84
CA PHE A 57 20.27 -5.07 22.46
C PHE A 57 21.13 -4.42 21.37
N SER A 58 22.43 -4.71 21.32
CA SER A 58 23.34 -4.25 20.28
C SER A 58 22.96 -4.79 18.88
N ASP A 59 22.36 -5.99 18.79
CA ASP A 59 21.89 -6.56 17.53
C ASP A 59 20.76 -5.75 16.91
N HIS A 60 19.94 -5.08 17.74
CA HIS A 60 18.84 -4.23 17.28
C HIS A 60 19.35 -2.96 16.61
N LEU A 61 20.47 -2.42 17.09
CA LEU A 61 21.11 -1.23 16.56
C LEU A 61 21.99 -1.51 15.33
N ASN A 62 22.23 -2.77 15.01
CA ASN A 62 23.00 -3.15 13.83
C ASN A 62 22.13 -3.12 12.57
N PHE A 63 22.04 -1.95 11.94
CA PHE A 63 21.26 -1.75 10.69
C PHE A 63 21.85 -2.49 9.49
N ALA A 64 23.11 -2.90 9.53
CA ALA A 64 23.76 -3.65 8.44
C ALA A 64 23.28 -5.12 8.36
N ARG A 65 22.73 -5.67 9.46
CA ARG A 65 22.29 -7.07 9.53
C ARG A 65 21.02 -7.36 8.69
N GLY A 66 20.34 -6.31 8.18
CA GLY A 66 19.05 -6.48 7.50
C GLY A 66 17.87 -6.66 8.48
N GLY A 67 16.75 -7.16 8.00
CA GLY A 67 15.54 -7.34 8.79
C GLY A 67 14.74 -6.04 8.93
N TYR A 68 13.97 -5.71 7.88
CA TYR A 68 13.12 -4.52 7.80
C TYR A 68 11.71 -4.91 7.34
N ALA A 69 10.70 -4.33 7.98
CA ALA A 69 9.31 -4.53 7.59
C ALA A 69 8.79 -3.31 6.82
N LEU A 70 8.29 -3.51 5.59
CA LEU A 70 7.83 -2.44 4.70
C LEU A 70 6.75 -1.58 5.34
N TYR A 71 5.77 -2.19 6.02
CA TYR A 71 4.72 -1.42 6.72
C TYR A 71 5.28 -0.51 7.82
N GLY A 72 6.38 -0.89 8.46
CA GLY A 72 7.06 -0.01 9.41
C GLY A 72 7.55 1.27 8.74
N ALA A 73 8.12 1.17 7.53
CA ALA A 73 8.54 2.33 6.76
C ALA A 73 7.33 3.20 6.34
N ILE A 74 6.25 2.59 5.86
CA ILE A 74 5.00 3.29 5.50
C ILE A 74 4.46 4.06 6.71
N PHE A 75 4.34 3.42 7.86
CA PHE A 75 3.87 4.08 9.09
C PHE A 75 4.84 5.17 9.57
N GLY A 76 6.15 4.99 9.37
CA GLY A 76 7.15 6.01 9.66
C GLY A 76 6.95 7.28 8.82
N VAL A 77 6.64 7.13 7.53
CA VAL A 77 6.28 8.27 6.65
C VAL A 77 5.00 8.97 7.14
N MET A 78 3.97 8.20 7.49
CA MET A 78 2.71 8.75 8.03
C MET A 78 2.94 9.48 9.36
N LEU A 79 3.73 8.89 10.26
CA LEU A 79 4.11 9.48 11.54
C LEU A 79 4.86 10.81 11.33
N THR A 80 5.80 10.85 10.40
CA THR A 80 6.53 12.08 10.04
C THR A 80 5.57 13.18 9.58
N GLY A 81 4.62 12.84 8.70
CA GLY A 81 3.59 13.78 8.25
C GLY A 81 2.72 14.31 9.39
N ALA A 82 2.34 13.44 10.34
CA ALA A 82 1.56 13.80 11.51
C ALA A 82 2.36 14.72 12.47
N VAL A 83 3.61 14.38 12.76
CA VAL A 83 4.51 15.18 13.61
C VAL A 83 4.73 16.58 13.00
N LEU A 84 5.04 16.66 11.70
CA LEU A 84 5.22 17.94 11.02
C LEU A 84 3.95 18.79 11.05
N LYS A 85 2.75 18.15 10.98
CA LYS A 85 1.48 18.87 11.11
C LYS A 85 1.23 19.41 12.51
N ILE A 86 1.68 18.72 13.55
CA ILE A 86 1.59 19.16 14.94
C ILE A 86 2.55 20.34 15.17
N LEU A 87 3.79 20.23 14.69
CA LEU A 87 4.81 21.26 14.84
C LEU A 87 4.51 22.51 14.00
N ASN A 88 3.94 22.36 12.82
CA ASN A 88 3.58 23.43 11.92
C ASN A 88 2.12 23.32 11.46
N LYS A 89 1.22 24.06 12.08
CA LYS A 89 -0.21 24.06 11.75
C LYS A 89 -0.52 24.38 10.28
N GLN A 90 0.40 25.14 9.61
CA GLN A 90 0.24 25.47 8.19
C GLN A 90 0.69 24.33 7.25
N PHE A 91 1.37 23.29 7.78
CA PHE A 91 1.81 22.15 7.00
C PHE A 91 0.62 21.34 6.47
N LYS A 92 0.56 21.13 5.15
CA LYS A 92 -0.49 20.38 4.47
C LYS A 92 -0.12 18.89 4.39
N ALA A 93 -0.19 18.19 5.52
CA ALA A 93 0.21 16.80 5.63
C ALA A 93 -0.45 15.90 4.58
N GLY A 94 -1.77 16.03 4.36
CA GLY A 94 -2.50 15.23 3.39
C GLY A 94 -1.94 15.37 1.97
N ALA A 95 -1.78 16.60 1.48
CA ALA A 95 -1.25 16.85 0.14
C ALA A 95 0.20 16.35 -0.03
N VAL A 96 1.02 16.45 1.02
CA VAL A 96 2.40 15.93 1.02
C VAL A 96 2.39 14.42 1.00
N LEU A 97 1.55 13.78 1.83
CA LEU A 97 1.40 12.32 1.85
C LEU A 97 0.86 11.77 0.52
N ASP A 98 -0.01 12.50 -0.17
CA ASP A 98 -0.47 12.12 -1.51
C ASP A 98 0.69 12.07 -2.53
N CYS A 99 1.57 13.07 -2.51
CA CYS A 99 2.75 13.08 -3.37
C CYS A 99 3.74 11.95 -3.01
N THR A 100 3.96 11.73 -1.71
CA THR A 100 4.85 10.65 -1.25
C THR A 100 4.28 9.26 -1.53
N ALA A 101 2.96 9.08 -1.50
CA ALA A 101 2.31 7.81 -1.84
C ALA A 101 2.53 7.42 -3.31
N VAL A 102 2.39 8.38 -4.24
CA VAL A 102 2.66 8.12 -5.67
C VAL A 102 4.13 7.76 -5.90
N GLY A 103 5.07 8.55 -5.36
CA GLY A 103 6.49 8.26 -5.51
C GLY A 103 6.92 6.99 -4.76
N GLY A 104 6.32 6.75 -3.59
CA GLY A 104 6.55 5.54 -2.78
C GLY A 104 6.11 4.27 -3.50
N ALA A 105 4.95 4.28 -4.16
CA ALA A 105 4.49 3.14 -4.98
C ALA A 105 5.52 2.77 -6.06
N LEU A 106 6.07 3.76 -6.80
CA LEU A 106 7.16 3.49 -7.75
C LEU A 106 8.43 2.98 -7.06
N GLY A 107 8.75 3.52 -5.88
CA GLY A 107 9.87 3.04 -5.07
C GLY A 107 9.73 1.57 -4.67
N ILE A 108 8.51 1.11 -4.34
CA ILE A 108 8.22 -0.29 -4.04
C ILE A 108 8.39 -1.16 -5.28
N VAL A 109 7.90 -0.73 -6.47
CA VAL A 109 8.12 -1.45 -7.74
C VAL A 109 9.61 -1.76 -7.93
N LEU A 110 10.44 -0.72 -7.84
CA LEU A 110 11.89 -0.85 -8.05
C LEU A 110 12.56 -1.64 -6.93
N GLY A 111 12.08 -1.48 -5.70
CA GLY A 111 12.52 -2.27 -4.54
C GLY A 111 12.26 -3.75 -4.74
N ARG A 112 11.06 -4.13 -5.19
CA ARG A 112 10.72 -5.53 -5.50
C ARG A 112 11.55 -6.09 -6.65
N LEU A 113 11.74 -5.34 -7.74
CA LEU A 113 12.63 -5.77 -8.83
C LEU A 113 14.07 -5.96 -8.36
N SER A 114 14.55 -5.18 -7.38
CA SER A 114 15.90 -5.35 -6.82
C SER A 114 16.08 -6.66 -6.05
N SER A 115 14.99 -7.33 -5.65
CA SER A 115 15.00 -8.64 -4.99
C SER A 115 15.60 -9.74 -5.89
N TYR A 116 15.61 -9.56 -7.19
CA TYR A 116 16.34 -10.42 -8.11
C TYR A 116 17.82 -10.56 -7.72
N PHE A 117 18.46 -9.46 -7.29
CA PHE A 117 19.88 -9.44 -6.94
C PHE A 117 20.14 -9.82 -5.46
N SER A 118 19.18 -9.60 -4.57
CA SER A 118 19.32 -9.94 -3.14
C SER A 118 18.88 -11.36 -2.80
N GLY A 119 18.07 -11.98 -3.67
CA GLY A 119 17.50 -13.31 -3.43
C GLY A 119 16.36 -13.32 -2.39
N ASP A 120 15.82 -12.14 -2.04
CA ASP A 120 14.68 -12.00 -1.11
C ASP A 120 13.34 -12.05 -1.85
N ASN A 121 12.25 -12.12 -1.08
CA ASN A 121 10.88 -12.10 -1.60
C ASN A 121 10.62 -13.20 -2.64
N ILE A 122 11.13 -14.39 -2.37
CA ILE A 122 10.99 -15.59 -3.18
C ILE A 122 9.88 -16.48 -2.63
N GLY A 123 9.24 -17.25 -3.52
CA GLY A 123 8.14 -18.14 -3.18
C GLY A 123 8.58 -19.59 -3.00
N ILE A 124 7.65 -20.47 -3.27
CA ILE A 124 7.81 -21.91 -3.14
C ILE A 124 8.71 -22.49 -4.23
N VAL A 125 9.21 -23.71 -3.98
CA VAL A 125 9.97 -24.52 -4.95
C VAL A 125 9.05 -25.01 -6.08
N PHE A 126 9.50 -24.84 -7.31
CA PHE A 126 8.88 -25.40 -8.51
C PHE A 126 9.67 -26.63 -8.99
N THR A 127 9.03 -27.78 -8.92
CA THR A 127 9.64 -29.07 -9.33
C THR A 127 9.43 -29.42 -10.80
N ASN A 128 8.46 -28.78 -11.46
CA ASN A 128 8.14 -29.06 -12.87
C ASN A 128 9.00 -28.20 -13.79
N GLU A 129 9.87 -28.82 -14.56
CA GLU A 129 10.82 -28.17 -15.49
C GLU A 129 10.15 -27.26 -16.53
N LYS A 130 8.89 -27.51 -16.88
CA LYS A 130 8.11 -26.68 -17.80
C LYS A 130 8.03 -25.21 -17.34
N TYR A 131 8.13 -24.96 -16.04
CA TYR A 131 8.02 -23.65 -15.43
C TYR A 131 9.38 -23.05 -15.03
N HIS A 132 10.47 -23.69 -15.38
CA HIS A 132 11.84 -23.23 -15.09
C HIS A 132 12.29 -22.15 -16.08
N PHE A 133 11.64 -20.99 -16.04
CA PHE A 133 12.02 -19.83 -16.87
C PHE A 133 11.71 -18.52 -16.17
N PHE A 134 12.57 -17.52 -16.43
CA PHE A 134 12.28 -16.14 -16.03
C PHE A 134 11.18 -15.55 -16.96
N PRO A 135 10.19 -14.78 -16.46
CA PRO A 135 10.07 -14.18 -15.14
C PRO A 135 9.29 -15.00 -14.09
N LEU A 136 8.89 -16.23 -14.40
CA LEU A 136 8.05 -17.04 -13.52
C LEU A 136 8.84 -17.61 -12.34
N THR A 137 10.02 -18.14 -12.60
CA THR A 137 10.91 -18.75 -11.60
C THR A 137 12.34 -18.25 -11.75
N ILE A 138 13.09 -18.35 -10.67
CA ILE A 138 14.54 -18.11 -10.64
C ILE A 138 15.25 -19.31 -10.04
N TYR A 139 16.45 -19.60 -10.56
CA TYR A 139 17.30 -20.64 -9.97
C TYR A 139 18.09 -20.05 -8.80
N ASN A 140 17.96 -20.66 -7.64
CA ASN A 140 18.72 -20.30 -6.44
C ASN A 140 19.91 -21.23 -6.31
N GLU A 141 21.12 -20.72 -6.60
CA GLU A 141 22.36 -21.49 -6.57
C GLU A 141 22.68 -22.07 -5.18
N HIS A 142 22.34 -21.36 -4.09
CA HIS A 142 22.61 -21.82 -2.73
C HIS A 142 21.74 -23.01 -2.32
N ARG A 143 20.51 -23.13 -2.88
CA ARG A 143 19.58 -24.21 -2.59
C ARG A 143 19.60 -25.29 -3.68
N GLY A 144 20.14 -25.00 -4.86
CA GLY A 144 20.09 -25.89 -6.01
C GLY A 144 18.66 -26.11 -6.56
N GLU A 145 17.76 -25.15 -6.34
CA GLU A 145 16.33 -25.29 -6.60
C GLU A 145 15.78 -24.11 -7.42
N TRP A 146 14.74 -24.39 -8.22
CA TRP A 146 13.95 -23.37 -8.89
C TRP A 146 12.85 -22.86 -7.97
N LEU A 147 12.82 -21.54 -7.73
CA LEU A 147 11.89 -20.89 -6.81
C LEU A 147 10.97 -19.93 -7.57
N PHE A 148 9.72 -19.84 -7.13
CA PHE A 148 8.76 -18.91 -7.68
C PHE A 148 9.22 -17.46 -7.45
N ALA A 149 9.31 -16.69 -8.52
CA ALA A 149 9.78 -15.29 -8.47
C ALA A 149 8.64 -14.34 -8.09
N VAL A 150 8.14 -14.45 -6.85
CA VAL A 150 7.00 -13.66 -6.35
C VAL A 150 7.24 -12.16 -6.52
N PHE A 151 8.48 -11.70 -6.29
CA PHE A 151 8.86 -10.29 -6.40
C PHE A 151 8.55 -9.68 -7.78
N ASN A 152 8.61 -10.46 -8.88
CA ASN A 152 8.26 -9.98 -10.22
C ASN A 152 6.75 -9.67 -10.32
N PHE A 153 5.92 -10.55 -9.77
CA PHE A 153 4.47 -10.37 -9.76
C PHE A 153 4.07 -9.23 -8.84
N GLU A 154 4.68 -9.13 -7.66
CA GLU A 154 4.48 -7.98 -6.78
C GLU A 154 4.85 -6.67 -7.47
N ALA A 155 6.03 -6.60 -8.10
CA ALA A 155 6.45 -5.42 -8.83
C ALA A 155 5.45 -5.05 -9.93
N PHE A 156 4.92 -6.03 -10.68
CA PHE A 156 3.92 -5.80 -11.70
C PHE A 156 2.61 -5.24 -11.11
N PHE A 157 2.12 -5.80 -10.01
CA PHE A 157 0.90 -5.31 -9.36
C PHE A 157 1.09 -3.93 -8.73
N GLU A 158 2.24 -3.68 -8.11
CA GLU A 158 2.59 -2.35 -7.58
C GLU A 158 2.72 -1.31 -8.71
N LEU A 159 3.17 -1.71 -9.90
CA LEU A 159 3.17 -0.84 -11.08
C LEU A 159 1.74 -0.49 -11.50
N ILE A 160 0.82 -1.44 -11.47
CA ILE A 160 -0.61 -1.16 -11.71
C ILE A 160 -1.15 -0.18 -10.66
N ILE A 161 -0.83 -0.41 -9.38
CA ILE A 161 -1.22 0.50 -8.29
C ILE A 161 -0.66 1.90 -8.55
N PHE A 162 0.62 2.03 -8.88
CA PHE A 162 1.24 3.31 -9.24
C PHE A 162 0.49 4.03 -10.36
N ILE A 163 0.15 3.32 -11.46
CA ILE A 163 -0.59 3.90 -12.59
C ILE A 163 -1.99 4.36 -12.14
N VAL A 164 -2.70 3.54 -11.35
CA VAL A 164 -4.01 3.88 -10.79
C VAL A 164 -3.92 5.14 -9.92
N LEU A 165 -2.92 5.22 -9.04
CA LEU A 165 -2.70 6.39 -8.20
C LEU A 165 -2.41 7.64 -9.03
N CYS A 166 -1.59 7.56 -10.08
CA CYS A 166 -1.33 8.66 -11.00
C CYS A 166 -2.63 9.15 -11.66
N VAL A 167 -3.47 8.24 -12.14
CA VAL A 167 -4.76 8.59 -12.76
C VAL A 167 -5.68 9.31 -11.76
N PHE A 168 -5.84 8.76 -10.56
CA PHE A 168 -6.68 9.40 -9.53
C PHE A 168 -6.08 10.73 -9.07
N PHE A 169 -4.77 10.80 -8.93
CA PHE A 169 -4.07 12.01 -8.54
C PHE A 169 -4.31 13.16 -9.55
N VAL A 170 -4.13 12.89 -10.85
CA VAL A 170 -4.40 13.87 -11.92
C VAL A 170 -5.87 14.27 -11.95
N ARG A 171 -6.79 13.30 -11.76
CA ARG A 171 -8.24 13.58 -11.74
C ARG A 171 -8.65 14.44 -10.56
N ASN A 172 -8.15 14.14 -9.36
CA ASN A 172 -8.48 14.87 -8.13
C ASN A 172 -7.98 16.32 -8.14
N ASN A 173 -6.95 16.62 -8.92
CA ASN A 173 -6.33 17.93 -8.98
C ASN A 173 -6.69 18.72 -10.24
N ASN A 174 -7.56 18.17 -11.08
CA ASN A 174 -8.03 18.87 -12.29
C ASN A 174 -9.27 19.71 -11.97
N GLU A 175 -9.05 20.97 -11.60
CA GLU A 175 -10.10 21.95 -11.27
C GLU A 175 -11.14 22.14 -12.41
N LYS A 176 -10.71 21.99 -13.69
CA LYS A 176 -11.60 22.13 -14.84
C LYS A 176 -12.67 21.01 -14.94
N LYS A 177 -12.44 19.86 -14.31
CA LYS A 177 -13.38 18.72 -14.28
C LYS A 177 -14.17 18.63 -12.97
N GLY A 178 -14.01 19.62 -12.07
CA GLY A 178 -14.78 19.71 -10.81
C GLY A 178 -14.52 18.56 -9.81
N MET A 179 -13.58 17.66 -10.07
CA MET A 179 -13.27 16.55 -9.17
C MET A 179 -12.20 16.99 -8.16
N LYS A 180 -12.62 17.49 -7.02
CA LYS A 180 -11.69 17.85 -5.94
C LYS A 180 -11.81 16.81 -4.82
N GLY A 181 -10.86 15.86 -4.79
CA GLY A 181 -10.67 14.98 -3.64
C GLY A 181 -10.13 15.78 -2.43
N LYS A 182 -10.20 15.17 -1.26
CA LYS A 182 -9.58 15.74 -0.06
C LYS A 182 -8.09 15.47 -0.04
N ASP A 183 -7.31 16.37 0.51
CA ASP A 183 -5.89 16.13 0.77
C ASP A 183 -5.72 14.87 1.63
N GLY A 184 -4.88 13.93 1.20
CA GLY A 184 -4.67 12.63 1.82
C GLY A 184 -5.44 11.46 1.19
N ASP A 185 -6.32 11.72 0.23
CA ASP A 185 -7.15 10.66 -0.38
C ASP A 185 -6.33 9.69 -1.24
N ILE A 186 -5.28 10.16 -1.90
CA ILE A 186 -4.40 9.30 -2.70
C ILE A 186 -3.52 8.42 -1.80
N ALA A 187 -3.07 8.96 -0.67
CA ALA A 187 -2.36 8.17 0.34
C ALA A 187 -3.27 7.08 0.94
N LEU A 188 -4.54 7.38 1.18
CA LEU A 188 -5.52 6.37 1.61
C LEU A 188 -5.75 5.32 0.53
N LEU A 189 -5.90 5.73 -0.75
CA LEU A 189 -6.04 4.78 -1.86
C LEU A 189 -4.81 3.88 -2.00
N PHE A 190 -3.60 4.43 -1.81
CA PHE A 190 -2.38 3.63 -1.77
C PHE A 190 -2.46 2.56 -0.68
N LEU A 191 -2.79 2.93 0.57
CA LEU A 191 -2.91 1.98 1.68
C LEU A 191 -3.96 0.90 1.42
N LEU A 192 -5.07 1.25 0.78
CA LEU A 192 -6.11 0.30 0.40
C LEU A 192 -5.61 -0.70 -0.64
N LEU A 193 -5.06 -0.21 -1.76
CA LEU A 193 -4.64 -1.05 -2.87
C LEU A 193 -3.42 -1.91 -2.52
N HIS A 194 -2.41 -1.31 -1.88
CA HIS A 194 -1.24 -2.02 -1.38
C HIS A 194 -1.62 -3.05 -0.32
N GLY A 195 -2.56 -2.71 0.59
CA GLY A 195 -3.06 -3.64 1.59
C GLY A 195 -3.74 -4.87 0.96
N CYS A 196 -4.54 -4.68 -0.10
CA CYS A 196 -5.12 -5.78 -0.85
C CYS A 196 -4.05 -6.64 -1.57
N SER A 197 -3.02 -6.01 -2.15
CA SER A 197 -1.94 -6.74 -2.82
C SER A 197 -1.15 -7.60 -1.85
N GLN A 198 -0.83 -7.08 -0.65
CA GLN A 198 -0.11 -7.84 0.38
C GLN A 198 -0.94 -9.00 0.96
N GLY A 199 -2.26 -8.90 0.99
CA GLY A 199 -3.15 -10.01 1.34
C GLY A 199 -2.95 -11.25 0.46
N LEU A 200 -2.56 -11.03 -0.81
CA LEU A 200 -2.25 -12.11 -1.76
C LEU A 200 -0.78 -12.53 -1.70
N PHE A 201 0.13 -11.57 -1.94
CA PHE A 201 1.53 -11.89 -2.21
C PHE A 201 2.30 -12.35 -0.98
N ASP A 202 2.03 -11.78 0.21
CA ASP A 202 2.72 -12.20 1.42
C ASP A 202 2.46 -13.69 1.73
N SER A 203 1.31 -14.22 1.31
CA SER A 203 1.00 -15.65 1.43
C SER A 203 1.84 -16.54 0.51
N MET A 204 2.40 -16.00 -0.56
CA MET A 204 3.24 -16.72 -1.52
C MET A 204 4.72 -16.71 -1.13
N HIS A 205 5.17 -15.77 -0.29
CA HIS A 205 6.56 -15.69 0.15
C HIS A 205 6.95 -16.86 1.06
N SER A 206 8.10 -17.46 0.81
CA SER A 206 8.69 -18.48 1.68
C SER A 206 9.41 -17.88 2.89
N ASP A 207 9.85 -16.61 2.75
CA ASP A 207 10.61 -15.81 3.73
C ASP A 207 9.76 -14.75 4.42
N ALA A 208 8.41 -14.87 4.36
CA ALA A 208 7.50 -13.93 4.98
C ALA A 208 7.67 -13.83 6.49
N LEU A 209 7.67 -12.59 7.00
CA LEU A 209 7.74 -12.31 8.43
C LEU A 209 6.47 -12.79 9.14
N LYS A 210 6.62 -13.76 10.03
CA LYS A 210 5.51 -14.33 10.80
C LYS A 210 5.23 -13.49 12.04
N PHE A 211 3.95 -13.35 12.37
CA PHE A 211 3.55 -12.75 13.64
C PHE A 211 3.73 -13.78 14.76
N MET A 212 4.64 -13.53 15.70
CA MET A 212 5.07 -14.49 16.72
C MET A 212 5.55 -15.82 16.11
N ASN A 213 6.78 -16.03 16.00
CA ASN A 213 7.65 -17.03 15.35
C ASN A 213 7.02 -18.41 14.93
N ASN A 214 6.02 -18.90 15.66
CA ASN A 214 5.32 -20.15 15.40
C ASN A 214 3.92 -19.97 14.78
N SER A 215 3.54 -18.76 14.41
CA SER A 215 2.23 -18.45 13.82
C SER A 215 2.21 -18.80 12.34
N PHE A 216 1.09 -19.33 11.86
CA PHE A 216 0.80 -19.44 10.42
C PHE A 216 0.43 -18.07 9.82
N VAL A 217 0.16 -17.08 10.67
CA VAL A 217 -0.28 -15.74 10.26
C VAL A 217 0.93 -14.85 9.99
N ARG A 218 0.92 -14.20 8.85
CA ARG A 218 2.01 -13.34 8.38
C ARG A 218 1.72 -11.88 8.71
N LEU A 219 2.75 -11.16 9.13
CA LEU A 219 2.62 -9.79 9.59
C LEU A 219 2.07 -8.86 8.52
N GLN A 220 2.59 -8.95 7.31
CA GLN A 220 2.18 -8.06 6.23
C GLN A 220 0.73 -8.30 5.79
N GLN A 221 0.24 -9.55 5.86
CA GLN A 221 -1.17 -9.86 5.62
C GLN A 221 -2.09 -9.20 6.65
N ILE A 222 -1.73 -9.28 7.95
CA ILE A 222 -2.52 -8.64 9.02
C ILE A 222 -2.56 -7.14 8.79
N LEU A 223 -1.39 -6.51 8.62
CA LEU A 223 -1.29 -5.06 8.44
C LEU A 223 -1.99 -4.60 7.16
N GLY A 224 -1.87 -5.37 6.08
CA GLY A 224 -2.61 -5.15 4.84
C GLY A 224 -4.11 -5.21 5.07
N ALA A 225 -4.60 -6.26 5.73
CA ALA A 225 -6.01 -6.43 6.07
C ALA A 225 -6.55 -5.26 6.92
N VAL A 226 -5.79 -4.82 7.91
CA VAL A 226 -6.13 -3.65 8.74
C VAL A 226 -6.18 -2.39 7.88
N CYS A 227 -5.15 -2.14 7.05
CA CYS A 227 -5.08 -0.94 6.20
C CYS A 227 -6.27 -0.85 5.25
N PHE A 228 -6.53 -1.87 4.43
CA PHE A 228 -7.61 -1.77 3.46
C PHE A 228 -9.00 -1.74 4.11
N THR A 229 -9.19 -2.44 5.24
CA THR A 229 -10.46 -2.40 5.98
C THR A 229 -10.69 -1.02 6.59
N VAL A 230 -9.72 -0.46 7.30
CA VAL A 230 -9.83 0.88 7.92
C VAL A 230 -10.07 1.95 6.86
N VAL A 231 -9.34 1.90 5.74
CA VAL A 231 -9.54 2.89 4.66
C VAL A 231 -10.92 2.74 4.03
N THR A 232 -11.40 1.51 3.82
CA THR A 232 -12.77 1.29 3.32
C THR A 232 -13.81 1.87 4.29
N VAL A 233 -13.65 1.65 5.60
CA VAL A 233 -14.53 2.24 6.61
C VAL A 233 -14.50 3.76 6.57
N ILE A 234 -13.31 4.38 6.42
CA ILE A 234 -13.20 5.85 6.27
C ILE A 234 -14.01 6.32 5.06
N PHE A 235 -13.90 5.66 3.91
CA PHE A 235 -14.64 6.04 2.71
C PHE A 235 -16.14 5.78 2.85
N VAL A 236 -16.56 4.68 3.48
CA VAL A 236 -17.97 4.41 3.78
C VAL A 236 -18.55 5.50 4.69
N VAL A 237 -17.88 5.85 5.77
CA VAL A 237 -18.34 6.92 6.70
C VAL A 237 -18.44 8.27 5.99
N ARG A 238 -17.45 8.60 5.13
CA ARG A 238 -17.48 9.83 4.34
C ARG A 238 -18.64 9.83 3.33
N SER A 239 -18.87 8.70 2.66
CA SER A 239 -19.98 8.53 1.72
C SER A 239 -21.34 8.57 2.42
N LEU A 240 -21.47 7.96 3.61
CA LEU A 240 -22.68 8.05 4.44
C LEU A 240 -23.02 9.49 4.83
N LYS A 241 -22.02 10.26 5.26
CA LYS A 241 -22.20 11.67 5.63
C LYS A 241 -22.60 12.55 4.44
N ALA A 242 -22.12 12.20 3.24
CA ALA A 242 -22.38 12.94 2.02
C ALA A 242 -23.71 12.56 1.38
N ASN A 243 -24.02 11.26 1.26
CA ASN A 243 -25.12 10.73 0.44
C ASN A 243 -26.32 10.18 1.26
N GLY A 244 -26.24 10.24 2.60
CA GLY A 244 -27.16 9.51 3.45
C GLY A 244 -26.98 7.99 3.33
N PHE A 245 -27.81 7.23 4.01
CA PHE A 245 -27.76 5.77 4.00
C PHE A 245 -28.28 5.20 2.67
N LYS A 246 -27.49 4.36 2.01
CA LYS A 246 -27.86 3.62 0.81
C LYS A 246 -27.38 2.16 0.91
N LYS A 247 -28.07 1.24 0.24
CA LYS A 247 -27.79 -0.22 0.29
C LYS A 247 -26.34 -0.57 -0.07
N TYR A 248 -25.70 0.19 -0.96
CA TYR A 248 -24.30 -0.06 -1.32
C TYR A 248 -23.31 0.15 -0.17
N HIS A 249 -23.66 0.93 0.88
CA HIS A 249 -22.80 1.08 2.06
C HIS A 249 -22.69 -0.23 2.85
N ILE A 250 -23.79 -1.01 2.92
CA ILE A 250 -23.77 -2.34 3.54
C ILE A 250 -22.83 -3.25 2.76
N VAL A 251 -23.00 -3.31 1.42
CA VAL A 251 -22.15 -4.12 0.55
C VAL A 251 -20.69 -3.73 0.71
N SER A 252 -20.40 -2.42 0.69
CA SER A 252 -19.03 -1.92 0.82
C SER A 252 -18.38 -2.19 2.19
N SER A 253 -19.18 -2.39 3.23
CA SER A 253 -18.68 -2.77 4.56
C SER A 253 -18.45 -4.29 4.67
N VAL A 254 -19.30 -5.09 4.01
CA VAL A 254 -19.21 -6.57 4.08
C VAL A 254 -18.09 -7.12 3.21
N VAL A 255 -17.87 -6.55 2.01
CA VAL A 255 -16.87 -7.06 1.04
C VAL A 255 -15.46 -7.17 1.63
N PRO A 256 -14.88 -6.14 2.31
CA PRO A 256 -13.54 -6.27 2.87
C PRO A 256 -13.47 -7.33 3.98
N LEU A 257 -14.51 -7.45 4.81
CA LEU A 257 -14.56 -8.47 5.86
C LEU A 257 -14.66 -9.88 5.26
N ALA A 258 -15.45 -10.05 4.21
CA ALA A 258 -15.54 -11.32 3.47
C ALA A 258 -14.20 -11.68 2.81
N ALA A 259 -13.47 -10.70 2.25
CA ALA A 259 -12.15 -10.91 1.67
C ALA A 259 -11.13 -11.37 2.72
N VAL A 260 -11.12 -10.75 3.90
CA VAL A 260 -10.28 -11.18 5.03
C VAL A 260 -10.66 -12.60 5.47
N GLY A 261 -11.95 -12.87 5.68
CA GLY A 261 -12.44 -14.19 6.08
C GLY A 261 -12.09 -15.28 5.06
N MET A 262 -12.23 -14.98 3.76
CA MET A 262 -11.86 -15.91 2.69
C MET A 262 -10.36 -16.19 2.67
N THR A 263 -9.52 -15.17 2.85
CA THR A 263 -8.07 -15.33 2.92
C THR A 263 -7.67 -16.20 4.10
N LEU A 264 -8.21 -15.92 5.29
CA LEU A 264 -7.98 -16.74 6.48
C LEU A 264 -8.43 -18.20 6.27
N TRP A 265 -9.61 -18.39 5.69
CA TRP A 265 -10.12 -19.74 5.37
C TRP A 265 -9.19 -20.50 4.43
N MET A 266 -8.69 -19.86 3.37
CA MET A 266 -7.78 -20.48 2.42
C MET A 266 -6.40 -20.78 3.04
N GLU A 267 -5.89 -19.92 3.91
CA GLU A 267 -4.64 -20.16 4.64
C GLU A 267 -4.75 -21.32 5.62
N LEU A 268 -5.86 -21.43 6.35
CA LEU A 268 -6.13 -22.53 7.27
C LEU A 268 -6.27 -23.87 6.54
N ASN A 269 -6.84 -23.87 5.33
CA ASN A 269 -7.05 -25.08 4.52
C ASN A 269 -5.89 -25.35 3.54
N ARG A 270 -4.72 -24.78 3.76
CA ARG A 270 -3.54 -24.87 2.88
C ARG A 270 -2.88 -26.28 2.86
N ILE A 271 -3.45 -27.25 3.54
CA ILE A 271 -2.89 -28.60 3.66
C ILE A 271 -2.93 -29.31 2.30
N GLY A 272 -1.76 -29.41 1.65
CA GLY A 272 -1.50 -30.17 0.42
C GLY A 272 -1.25 -29.35 -0.83
N TYR A 273 -0.23 -29.73 -1.60
CA TYR A 273 0.21 -29.11 -2.87
C TYR A 273 -0.90 -29.05 -3.95
N HIS A 274 -1.85 -29.97 -3.94
CA HIS A 274 -2.91 -30.08 -4.94
C HIS A 274 -3.90 -28.89 -4.93
N ASN A 275 -3.92 -28.09 -3.86
CA ASN A 275 -4.85 -26.98 -3.71
C ASN A 275 -4.21 -25.58 -3.92
N PHE A 276 -2.92 -25.52 -4.24
CA PHE A 276 -2.17 -24.27 -4.35
C PHE A 276 -2.84 -23.31 -5.33
N ILE A 277 -2.97 -23.68 -6.60
CA ILE A 277 -3.53 -22.81 -7.64
C ILE A 277 -4.94 -22.35 -7.26
N ARG A 278 -5.79 -23.28 -6.80
CA ARG A 278 -7.17 -22.95 -6.38
C ARG A 278 -7.18 -21.93 -5.25
N ASN A 279 -6.40 -22.12 -4.20
CA ASN A 279 -6.41 -21.26 -3.03
C ASN A 279 -5.94 -19.85 -3.38
N TYR A 280 -4.85 -19.71 -4.13
CA TYR A 280 -4.37 -18.41 -4.55
C TYR A 280 -5.28 -17.71 -5.57
N THR A 281 -5.95 -18.46 -6.43
CA THR A 281 -6.98 -17.91 -7.33
C THR A 281 -8.14 -17.30 -6.53
N VAL A 282 -8.61 -18.00 -5.49
CA VAL A 282 -9.70 -17.49 -4.62
C VAL A 282 -9.25 -16.25 -3.84
N ILE A 283 -8.05 -16.26 -3.26
CA ILE A 283 -7.48 -15.09 -2.55
C ILE A 283 -7.36 -13.91 -3.53
N PHE A 284 -6.84 -14.14 -4.72
CA PHE A 284 -6.71 -13.11 -5.76
C PHE A 284 -8.03 -12.42 -6.07
N PHE A 285 -9.07 -13.19 -6.40
CA PHE A 285 -10.37 -12.60 -6.74
C PHE A 285 -11.04 -11.93 -5.54
N SER A 286 -10.86 -12.44 -4.34
CA SER A 286 -11.40 -11.80 -3.13
C SER A 286 -10.71 -10.46 -2.84
N MET A 287 -9.37 -10.38 -2.98
CA MET A 287 -8.62 -9.14 -2.81
C MET A 287 -8.89 -8.14 -3.94
N LEU A 288 -9.04 -8.61 -5.17
CA LEU A 288 -9.45 -7.79 -6.30
C LEU A 288 -10.85 -7.18 -6.08
N ALA A 289 -11.80 -7.98 -5.59
CA ALA A 289 -13.13 -7.49 -5.25
C ALA A 289 -13.08 -6.42 -4.14
N ALA A 290 -12.25 -6.62 -3.10
CA ALA A 290 -12.05 -5.62 -2.04
C ALA A 290 -11.43 -4.32 -2.58
N ALA A 291 -10.44 -4.40 -3.47
CA ALA A 291 -9.80 -3.26 -4.09
C ALA A 291 -10.78 -2.47 -4.97
N ILE A 292 -11.54 -3.16 -5.83
CA ILE A 292 -12.57 -2.54 -6.69
C ILE A 292 -13.65 -1.88 -5.82
N ASN A 293 -14.16 -2.59 -4.82
CA ASN A 293 -15.15 -2.05 -3.88
C ASN A 293 -14.65 -0.77 -3.19
N GLY A 294 -13.42 -0.76 -2.69
CA GLY A 294 -12.81 0.41 -2.07
C GLY A 294 -12.68 1.60 -3.03
N MET A 295 -12.31 1.36 -4.29
CA MET A 295 -12.27 2.40 -5.33
C MET A 295 -13.66 2.93 -5.70
N LEU A 296 -14.68 2.06 -5.75
CA LEU A 296 -16.05 2.45 -6.04
C LEU A 296 -16.64 3.32 -4.93
N ILE A 297 -16.48 2.92 -3.66
CA ILE A 297 -16.96 3.74 -2.54
C ILE A 297 -16.20 5.08 -2.45
N TYR A 298 -14.91 5.11 -2.77
CA TYR A 298 -14.15 6.34 -2.88
C TYR A 298 -14.77 7.30 -3.91
N LYS A 299 -15.09 6.81 -5.13
CA LYS A 299 -15.74 7.63 -6.18
C LYS A 299 -17.04 8.26 -5.70
N THR A 300 -17.84 7.58 -4.88
CA THR A 300 -19.09 8.16 -4.36
C THR A 300 -18.84 9.33 -3.41
N THR A 301 -17.69 9.35 -2.71
CA THR A 301 -17.32 10.47 -1.84
C THR A 301 -16.89 11.71 -2.61
N VAL A 302 -16.23 11.52 -3.77
CA VAL A 302 -15.73 12.62 -4.62
C VAL A 302 -16.83 13.24 -5.44
N ASN A 303 -17.73 12.44 -6.03
CA ASN A 303 -18.82 12.94 -6.90
C ASN A 303 -19.77 13.86 -6.14
N HIS A 304 -20.05 13.59 -4.89
CA HIS A 304 -20.95 14.43 -4.09
C HIS A 304 -20.34 15.79 -3.70
N GLY A 305 -19.02 15.84 -3.55
CA GLY A 305 -18.32 17.12 -3.36
C GLY A 305 -18.51 18.07 -4.55
N GLN A 306 -18.76 17.53 -5.75
CA GLN A 306 -19.03 18.31 -6.96
C GLN A 306 -20.46 18.89 -6.99
N GLU A 307 -21.47 18.07 -6.63
CA GLU A 307 -22.85 18.51 -6.60
C GLU A 307 -23.05 19.61 -5.57
N ALA A 308 -22.41 19.49 -4.39
CA ALA A 308 -22.46 20.52 -3.35
C ALA A 308 -21.81 21.84 -3.80
N LEU A 309 -20.61 21.77 -4.41
CA LEU A 309 -19.93 22.94 -4.97
C LEU A 309 -20.72 23.60 -6.12
N ALA A 310 -21.35 22.82 -6.98
CA ALA A 310 -22.17 23.32 -8.07
C ALA A 310 -23.45 24.02 -7.55
N GLN A 311 -24.03 23.51 -6.46
CA GLN A 311 -25.18 24.14 -5.80
C GLN A 311 -24.80 25.47 -5.09
N GLU A 312 -23.66 25.48 -4.35
CA GLU A 312 -23.16 26.72 -3.74
C GLU A 312 -22.83 27.80 -4.76
N THR A 313 -22.25 27.40 -5.91
CA THR A 313 -21.91 28.33 -6.98
C THR A 313 -23.19 28.90 -7.64
N LYS A 314 -24.22 28.08 -7.84
CA LYS A 314 -25.53 28.55 -8.34
C LYS A 314 -26.20 29.53 -7.37
N GLN A 315 -26.23 29.20 -6.08
CA GLN A 315 -26.80 30.08 -5.07
C GLN A 315 -26.09 31.43 -4.98
N ARG A 316 -24.76 31.46 -5.09
CA ARG A 316 -24.00 32.73 -5.12
C ARG A 316 -24.32 33.56 -6.37
N THR A 317 -24.45 32.94 -7.52
CA THR A 317 -24.79 33.66 -8.78
C THR A 317 -26.23 34.18 -8.75
N GLU A 318 -27.16 33.54 -8.04
CA GLU A 318 -28.55 33.99 -7.86
C GLU A 318 -28.67 35.14 -6.83
N ILE A 319 -27.72 35.31 -5.91
CA ILE A 319 -27.71 36.39 -4.91
C ILE A 319 -27.03 37.66 -5.47
N ASP A 320 -26.15 37.50 -6.44
CA ASP A 320 -25.41 38.62 -7.07
C ASP A 320 -26.16 39.23 -8.29
N VAL A 321 -27.39 38.79 -8.60
CA VAL A 321 -28.34 39.34 -9.60
C VAL A 321 -29.52 39.98 -8.89
#